data_ff22b79278c9bd20bf25ba5aa68180f8
#
_entry.id   ff22b79278c9bd20bf25ba5aa68180f8
#
_cell.length_a   1.000
_cell.length_b   1.000
_cell.length_c   1.000
_cell.angle_alpha   90.00
_cell.angle_beta   90.00
_cell.angle_gamma   90.00
#
_symmetry.space_group_name_H-M   'P 1'
#
loop_
_entity.id
_entity.type
_entity.pdbx_description
1 polymer ?
#
loop_
_entity_poly.entity_id
_entity_poly.type
_entity_poly.pdbx_seq_one_letter_code
_entity_poly.pdbx_strand_id
1 'polypeptide(L)'
;MKEKLLIRLFVESDAGAVQDIIHRGLREVNGKDYPAELIEEHCAYFTLEKIKSQAVSAHMYVAVSGDKIVGTGSIAPYWGSEKESILLTIYVFPEMIGEGIGSAIVNTLEQDEYFLRANRIEIPSSITAIEFYRKMGYAFKNGLCIQKRHDS
;
A
#
# COMPACT_ATOMS: atom_id res chain seq x y z
N MET A 1 -21.67 2.94 -15.95
CA MET A 1 -21.07 1.60 -15.79
C MET A 1 -19.69 1.74 -15.17
N LYS A 2 -19.43 0.99 -14.11
CA LYS A 2 -18.10 1.00 -13.52
C LYS A 2 -17.15 0.28 -14.45
N GLU A 3 -15.99 0.87 -14.66
CA GLU A 3 -14.94 0.20 -15.40
C GLU A 3 -14.37 -0.96 -14.59
N LYS A 4 -13.92 -1.99 -15.29
CA LYS A 4 -13.37 -3.16 -14.65
C LYS A 4 -12.04 -2.82 -13.97
N LEU A 5 -11.89 -3.25 -12.74
CA LEU A 5 -10.65 -3.08 -11.98
C LEU A 5 -9.72 -4.26 -12.24
N LEU A 6 -8.48 -3.96 -12.61
CA LEU A 6 -7.43 -4.95 -12.79
C LEU A 6 -6.27 -4.59 -11.89
N ILE A 7 -5.72 -5.57 -11.17
CA ILE A 7 -4.52 -5.36 -10.35
C ILE A 7 -3.38 -6.19 -10.93
N ARG A 8 -2.28 -5.55 -11.23
CA ARG A 8 -1.11 -6.18 -11.84
C ARG A 8 0.18 -5.66 -11.23
N LEU A 9 1.28 -6.33 -11.52
CA LEU A 9 2.59 -5.87 -11.06
C LEU A 9 2.97 -4.54 -11.72
N PHE A 10 3.66 -3.72 -10.95
CA PHE A 10 4.23 -2.45 -11.40
C PHE A 10 5.25 -2.68 -12.50
N VAL A 11 5.24 -1.80 -13.50
CA VAL A 11 6.33 -1.69 -14.48
C VAL A 11 6.88 -0.27 -14.43
N GLU A 12 8.11 -0.08 -14.88
CA GLU A 12 8.83 1.19 -14.68
C GLU A 12 8.08 2.42 -15.19
N SER A 13 7.34 2.28 -16.29
CA SER A 13 6.56 3.39 -16.84
C SER A 13 5.39 3.82 -15.95
N ASP A 14 5.04 3.04 -14.93
CA ASP A 14 3.98 3.40 -13.98
C ASP A 14 4.44 4.40 -12.91
N ALA A 15 5.75 4.65 -12.80
CA ALA A 15 6.31 5.41 -11.67
C ALA A 15 5.68 6.80 -11.49
N GLY A 16 5.44 7.52 -12.57
CA GLY A 16 4.83 8.85 -12.50
C GLY A 16 3.41 8.83 -11.94
N ALA A 17 2.60 7.87 -12.38
CA ALA A 17 1.23 7.72 -11.89
C ALA A 17 1.23 7.29 -10.42
N VAL A 18 2.11 6.38 -10.04
CA VAL A 18 2.24 5.94 -8.65
C VAL A 18 2.65 7.11 -7.75
N GLN A 19 3.62 7.92 -8.19
CA GLN A 19 4.04 9.10 -7.43
C GLN A 19 2.87 10.05 -7.20
N ASP A 20 2.07 10.31 -8.23
CA ASP A 20 0.91 11.20 -8.12
C ASP A 20 -0.10 10.67 -7.09
N ILE A 21 -0.39 9.38 -7.13
CA ILE A 21 -1.30 8.76 -6.18
C ILE A 21 -0.78 8.89 -4.74
N ILE A 22 0.50 8.61 -4.52
CA ILE A 22 1.10 8.70 -3.19
C ILE A 22 1.07 10.14 -2.68
N HIS A 23 1.51 11.10 -3.49
CA HIS A 23 1.55 12.51 -3.08
C HIS A 23 0.15 13.04 -2.79
N ARG A 24 -0.82 12.73 -3.62
CA ARG A 24 -2.20 13.17 -3.39
C ARG A 24 -2.80 12.49 -2.18
N GLY A 25 -2.54 11.21 -1.99
CA GLY A 25 -3.00 10.49 -0.79
C GLY A 25 -2.43 11.09 0.49
N LEU A 26 -1.14 11.40 0.48
CA LEU A 26 -0.50 12.04 1.63
C LEU A 26 -1.12 13.41 1.92
N ARG A 27 -1.25 14.26 0.91
CA ARG A 27 -1.75 15.63 1.09
C ARG A 27 -3.23 15.72 1.35
N GLU A 28 -4.05 14.96 0.65
CA GLU A 28 -5.50 15.11 0.68
C GLU A 28 -6.19 14.22 1.70
N VAL A 29 -5.57 13.09 2.07
CA VAL A 29 -6.16 12.13 3.01
C VAL A 29 -5.40 12.16 4.34
N ASN A 30 -4.12 11.80 4.33
CA ASN A 30 -3.30 11.77 5.54
C ASN A 30 -3.12 13.16 6.14
N GLY A 31 -3.11 14.19 5.32
CA GLY A 31 -2.96 15.58 5.76
C GLY A 31 -4.03 16.05 6.75
N LYS A 32 -5.15 15.34 6.85
CA LYS A 32 -6.19 15.63 7.84
C LYS A 32 -5.75 15.31 9.26
N ASP A 33 -4.81 14.38 9.42
CA ASP A 33 -4.40 13.84 10.70
C ASP A 33 -2.94 14.14 11.07
N TYR A 34 -2.18 14.76 10.16
CA TYR A 34 -0.76 15.04 10.37
C TYR A 34 -0.41 16.48 10.00
N PRO A 35 0.63 17.07 10.63
CA PRO A 35 1.08 18.41 10.26
C PRO A 35 1.53 18.50 8.82
N ALA A 36 1.30 19.64 8.19
CA ALA A 36 1.66 19.87 6.79
C ALA A 36 3.16 19.66 6.54
N GLU A 37 4.03 20.06 7.46
CA GLU A 37 5.47 19.89 7.32
C GLU A 37 5.85 18.41 7.20
N LEU A 38 5.24 17.56 8.03
CA LEU A 38 5.50 16.12 7.99
C LEU A 38 5.02 15.51 6.67
N ILE A 39 3.85 15.95 6.20
CA ILE A 39 3.32 15.48 4.91
C ILE A 39 4.27 15.84 3.77
N GLU A 40 4.79 17.08 3.74
CA GLU A 40 5.70 17.48 2.67
C GLU A 40 7.05 16.75 2.73
N GLU A 41 7.53 16.40 3.93
CA GLU A 41 8.71 15.55 4.07
C GLU A 41 8.48 14.16 3.48
N HIS A 42 7.31 13.57 3.73
CA HIS A 42 6.97 12.28 3.17
C HIS A 42 6.82 12.35 1.64
N CYS A 43 6.20 13.40 1.12
CA CYS A 43 6.12 13.59 -0.33
C CYS A 43 7.51 13.70 -0.96
N ALA A 44 8.42 14.43 -0.32
CA ALA A 44 9.79 14.58 -0.81
C ALA A 44 10.56 13.25 -0.80
N TYR A 45 10.23 12.35 0.13
CA TYR A 45 10.83 11.02 0.17
C TYR A 45 10.45 10.18 -1.05
N PHE A 46 9.22 10.30 -1.55
CA PHE A 46 8.74 9.50 -2.67
C PHE A 46 9.04 10.17 -4.01
N THR A 47 10.33 10.18 -4.36
CA THR A 47 10.78 10.56 -5.70
C THR A 47 10.52 9.42 -6.68
N LEU A 48 10.60 9.69 -7.97
CA LEU A 48 10.50 8.64 -8.99
C LEU A 48 11.55 7.55 -8.77
N GLU A 49 12.77 7.95 -8.45
CA GLU A 49 13.86 7.01 -8.20
C GLU A 49 13.58 6.12 -6.99
N LYS A 50 13.03 6.69 -5.93
CA LYS A 50 12.69 5.92 -4.72
C LYS A 50 11.59 4.90 -5.00
N ILE A 51 10.59 5.30 -5.77
CA ILE A 51 9.49 4.41 -6.15
C ILE A 51 10.01 3.23 -6.97
N LYS A 52 10.85 3.52 -7.97
CA LYS A 52 11.46 2.46 -8.80
C LYS A 52 12.33 1.53 -7.98
N SER A 53 13.10 2.08 -7.03
CA SER A 53 13.93 1.31 -6.13
C SER A 53 13.10 0.38 -5.24
N GLN A 54 11.99 0.88 -4.70
CA GLN A 54 11.09 0.06 -3.89
C GLN A 54 10.50 -1.09 -4.72
N ALA A 55 10.18 -0.85 -5.98
CA ALA A 55 9.63 -1.89 -6.86
C ALA A 55 10.64 -2.99 -7.17
N VAL A 56 11.93 -2.72 -7.02
CA VAL A 56 12.98 -3.74 -7.18
C VAL A 56 13.08 -4.63 -5.93
N SER A 57 12.98 -4.02 -4.73
CA SER A 57 13.14 -4.75 -3.46
C SER A 57 11.84 -5.32 -2.90
N ALA A 58 10.71 -4.99 -3.49
CA ALA A 58 9.39 -5.44 -3.06
C ALA A 58 8.58 -5.90 -4.27
N HIS A 59 7.46 -6.58 -4.01
CA HIS A 59 6.46 -6.82 -5.06
C HIS A 59 5.47 -5.65 -5.00
N MET A 60 5.58 -4.75 -5.96
CA MET A 60 4.70 -3.58 -6.06
C MET A 60 3.61 -3.85 -7.09
N TYR A 61 2.37 -3.59 -6.68
CA TYR A 61 1.19 -3.77 -7.54
C TYR A 61 0.56 -2.42 -7.82
N VAL A 62 -0.10 -2.33 -8.97
CA VAL A 62 -0.92 -1.17 -9.33
C VAL A 62 -2.33 -1.63 -9.65
N ALA A 63 -3.31 -0.83 -9.26
CA ALA A 63 -4.71 -1.05 -9.58
C ALA A 63 -5.08 -0.17 -10.77
N VAL A 64 -5.61 -0.78 -11.81
CA VAL A 64 -5.92 -0.11 -13.07
C VAL A 64 -7.43 -0.17 -13.30
N SER A 65 -8.04 0.98 -13.52
CA SER A 65 -9.45 1.09 -13.87
C SER A 65 -9.51 1.66 -15.29
N GLY A 66 -10.00 0.85 -16.23
CA GLY A 66 -9.90 1.19 -17.65
C GLY A 66 -8.44 1.24 -18.07
N ASP A 67 -7.96 2.40 -18.46
CA ASP A 67 -6.55 2.62 -18.82
C ASP A 67 -5.81 3.49 -17.81
N LYS A 68 -6.43 3.79 -16.66
CA LYS A 68 -5.88 4.70 -15.66
C LYS A 68 -5.46 3.93 -14.40
N ILE A 69 -4.28 4.23 -13.89
CA ILE A 69 -3.81 3.70 -12.61
C ILE A 69 -4.48 4.51 -11.50
N VAL A 70 -5.19 3.81 -10.59
CA VAL A 70 -5.99 4.44 -9.54
C VAL A 70 -5.57 4.07 -8.13
N GLY A 71 -4.64 3.14 -7.98
CA GLY A 71 -4.14 2.74 -6.67
C GLY A 71 -2.84 1.96 -6.78
N THR A 72 -2.19 1.77 -5.64
CA THR A 72 -0.94 1.02 -5.55
C THR A 72 -0.80 0.38 -4.17
N GLY A 73 0.02 -0.65 -4.07
CA GLY A 73 0.38 -1.28 -2.81
C GLY A 73 1.52 -2.25 -3.01
N SER A 74 2.33 -2.43 -1.98
CA SER A 74 3.52 -3.29 -2.06
C SER A 74 3.60 -4.25 -0.88
N ILE A 75 4.31 -5.36 -1.09
CA ILE A 75 4.67 -6.29 -0.03
C ILE A 75 6.15 -6.65 -0.19
N ALA A 76 6.86 -6.73 0.93
CA ALA A 76 8.28 -7.05 0.94
C ALA A 76 8.59 -8.00 2.10
N PRO A 77 9.70 -8.76 2.01
CA PRO A 77 10.20 -9.49 3.17
C PRO A 77 10.60 -8.49 4.25
N TYR A 78 10.35 -8.83 5.50
CA TYR A 78 10.68 -7.96 6.62
C TYR A 78 12.06 -8.33 7.17
N TRP A 79 13.01 -7.39 7.03
CA TRP A 79 14.37 -7.54 7.56
C TRP A 79 15.06 -8.85 7.17
N GLY A 80 14.84 -9.31 5.93
CA GLY A 80 15.47 -10.52 5.43
C GLY A 80 14.90 -11.82 5.97
N SER A 81 13.82 -11.76 6.75
CA SER A 81 13.17 -12.96 7.27
C SER A 81 12.24 -13.56 6.19
N GLU A 82 12.27 -14.87 6.04
CA GLU A 82 11.33 -15.57 5.17
C GLU A 82 9.97 -15.78 5.82
N LYS A 83 9.90 -15.60 7.14
CA LYS A 83 8.68 -15.85 7.92
C LYS A 83 7.93 -14.58 8.29
N GLU A 84 8.46 -13.42 7.94
CA GLU A 84 7.81 -12.14 8.22
C GLU A 84 7.81 -11.30 6.95
N SER A 85 6.72 -10.59 6.73
CA SER A 85 6.59 -9.68 5.60
C SER A 85 5.91 -8.39 6.03
N ILE A 86 6.06 -7.36 5.22
CA ILE A 86 5.55 -6.03 5.52
C ILE A 86 4.78 -5.51 4.30
N LEU A 87 3.58 -4.99 4.57
CA LEU A 87 2.81 -4.29 3.55
C LEU A 87 3.21 -2.82 3.59
N LEU A 88 3.40 -2.24 2.43
CA LEU A 88 3.93 -0.88 2.31
C LEU A 88 3.17 -0.07 1.27
N THR A 89 3.06 1.22 1.51
CA THR A 89 2.73 2.21 0.50
C THR A 89 1.42 1.89 -0.22
N ILE A 90 0.37 1.62 0.56
CA ILE A 90 -0.96 1.35 0.02
C ILE A 90 -1.72 2.67 -0.08
N TYR A 91 -2.00 3.10 -1.31
CA TYR A 91 -2.69 4.36 -1.59
C TYR A 91 -3.67 4.20 -2.74
N VAL A 92 -4.77 4.94 -2.65
CA VAL A 92 -5.81 5.00 -3.68
C VAL A 92 -6.04 6.48 -3.98
N PHE A 93 -6.36 6.83 -5.23
CA PHE A 93 -6.73 8.22 -5.54
C PHE A 93 -7.82 8.68 -4.57
N PRO A 94 -7.69 9.89 -3.98
CA PRO A 94 -8.66 10.37 -2.98
C PRO A 94 -10.12 10.36 -3.46
N GLU A 95 -10.37 10.71 -4.70
CA GLU A 95 -11.72 10.71 -5.26
C GLU A 95 -12.31 9.32 -5.46
N MET A 96 -11.48 8.27 -5.37
CA MET A 96 -11.92 6.88 -5.57
C MET A 96 -12.03 6.10 -4.26
N ILE A 97 -11.78 6.75 -3.13
CA ILE A 97 -11.89 6.11 -1.82
C ILE A 97 -13.35 5.73 -1.55
N GLY A 98 -13.56 4.55 -0.97
CA GLY A 98 -14.90 4.04 -0.69
C GLY A 98 -15.47 3.17 -1.81
N GLU A 99 -14.72 2.94 -2.88
CA GLU A 99 -15.18 2.13 -4.02
C GLU A 99 -14.59 0.70 -4.01
N GLY A 100 -13.92 0.31 -2.90
CA GLY A 100 -13.40 -1.04 -2.77
C GLY A 100 -12.03 -1.28 -3.37
N ILE A 101 -11.37 -0.24 -3.90
CA ILE A 101 -10.05 -0.39 -4.53
C ILE A 101 -8.99 -0.78 -3.52
N GLY A 102 -8.97 -0.12 -2.36
CA GLY A 102 -8.03 -0.44 -1.28
C GLY A 102 -8.17 -1.89 -0.82
N SER A 103 -9.40 -2.36 -0.64
CA SER A 103 -9.67 -3.75 -0.26
C SER A 103 -9.19 -4.72 -1.33
N ALA A 104 -9.40 -4.39 -2.60
CA ALA A 104 -8.95 -5.24 -3.70
C ALA A 104 -7.41 -5.32 -3.73
N ILE A 105 -6.72 -4.21 -3.48
CA ILE A 105 -5.25 -4.20 -3.40
C ILE A 105 -4.78 -5.09 -2.25
N VAL A 106 -5.33 -4.93 -1.04
CA VAL A 106 -4.94 -5.75 0.11
C VAL A 106 -5.21 -7.23 -0.18
N ASN A 107 -6.38 -7.56 -0.74
CA ASN A 107 -6.69 -8.94 -1.09
C ASN A 107 -5.68 -9.53 -2.08
N THR A 108 -5.20 -8.73 -3.02
CA THR A 108 -4.17 -9.17 -3.97
C THR A 108 -2.84 -9.40 -3.26
N LEU A 109 -2.45 -8.48 -2.38
CA LEU A 109 -1.22 -8.64 -1.59
C LEU A 109 -1.28 -9.90 -0.73
N GLU A 110 -2.46 -10.25 -0.22
CA GLU A 110 -2.66 -11.45 0.60
C GLU A 110 -2.54 -12.76 -0.19
N GLN A 111 -2.50 -12.69 -1.51
CA GLN A 111 -2.26 -13.84 -2.37
C GLN A 111 -0.81 -13.90 -2.86
N ASP A 112 0.00 -12.88 -2.57
CA ASP A 112 1.39 -12.84 -2.96
C ASP A 112 2.21 -13.86 -2.17
N GLU A 113 3.26 -14.43 -2.79
CA GLU A 113 4.09 -15.43 -2.12
C GLU A 113 4.71 -14.94 -0.82
N TYR A 114 5.07 -13.65 -0.74
CA TYR A 114 5.62 -13.09 0.49
C TYR A 114 4.59 -13.08 1.62
N PHE A 115 3.32 -12.94 1.30
CA PHE A 115 2.26 -13.04 2.30
C PHE A 115 2.03 -14.50 2.71
N LEU A 116 1.92 -15.37 1.72
CA LEU A 116 1.54 -16.78 1.96
C LEU A 116 2.59 -17.54 2.77
N ARG A 117 3.86 -17.22 2.61
CA ARG A 117 4.94 -17.88 3.36
C ARG A 117 5.16 -17.28 4.76
N ALA A 118 4.59 -16.11 5.03
CA ALA A 118 4.84 -15.39 6.28
C ALA A 118 3.96 -15.88 7.41
N ASN A 119 4.52 -15.92 8.63
CA ASN A 119 3.77 -16.21 9.85
C ASN A 119 3.27 -14.90 10.48
N ARG A 120 3.86 -13.79 10.10
CA ARG A 120 3.53 -12.47 10.65
C ARG A 120 3.62 -11.43 9.55
N ILE A 121 2.58 -10.59 9.49
CA ILE A 121 2.50 -9.49 8.53
C ILE A 121 2.41 -8.20 9.32
N GLU A 122 3.27 -7.25 9.01
CA GLU A 122 3.21 -5.90 9.58
C GLU A 122 2.74 -4.89 8.55
N ILE A 123 2.04 -3.87 9.01
CA ILE A 123 1.71 -2.70 8.21
C ILE A 123 2.06 -1.47 9.04
N PRO A 124 3.06 -0.66 8.63
CA PRO A 124 3.32 0.63 9.29
C PRO A 124 2.22 1.60 8.89
N SER A 125 1.07 1.48 9.55
CA SER A 125 -0.13 2.21 9.20
C SER A 125 -0.09 3.65 9.70
N SER A 126 -0.61 4.57 8.89
CA SER A 126 -0.94 5.91 9.37
C SER A 126 -2.14 5.83 10.33
N ILE A 127 -2.29 6.84 11.18
CA ILE A 127 -3.48 6.98 12.03
C ILE A 127 -4.74 6.94 11.17
N THR A 128 -4.69 7.62 10.03
CA THR A 128 -5.79 7.74 9.09
C THR A 128 -6.31 6.38 8.61
N ALA A 129 -5.44 5.39 8.45
CA ALA A 129 -5.77 4.10 7.83
C ALA A 129 -6.05 2.97 8.82
N ILE A 130 -5.89 3.19 10.14
CA ILE A 130 -6.01 2.13 11.14
C ILE A 130 -7.35 1.38 11.03
N GLU A 131 -8.47 2.10 10.92
CA GLU A 131 -9.77 1.45 10.88
C GLU A 131 -9.97 0.62 9.63
N PHE A 132 -9.41 1.08 8.50
CA PHE A 132 -9.45 0.30 7.26
C PHE A 132 -8.77 -1.06 7.45
N TYR A 133 -7.57 -1.07 8.04
CA TYR A 133 -6.84 -2.32 8.25
C TYR A 133 -7.51 -3.21 9.30
N ARG A 134 -8.11 -2.63 10.34
CA ARG A 134 -8.88 -3.41 11.30
C ARG A 134 -10.01 -4.17 10.63
N LYS A 135 -10.73 -3.52 9.72
CA LYS A 135 -11.82 -4.16 8.97
C LYS A 135 -11.30 -5.27 8.06
N MET A 136 -10.04 -5.20 7.65
CA MET A 136 -9.40 -6.24 6.85
C MET A 136 -8.83 -7.38 7.70
N GLY A 137 -8.99 -7.33 9.02
CA GLY A 137 -8.55 -8.40 9.91
C GLY A 137 -7.23 -8.16 10.62
N TYR A 138 -6.69 -6.94 10.56
CA TYR A 138 -5.43 -6.61 11.21
C TYR A 138 -5.68 -5.95 12.56
N ALA A 139 -4.86 -6.27 13.56
CA ALA A 139 -4.94 -5.68 14.89
C ALA A 139 -3.91 -4.58 15.03
N PHE A 140 -4.29 -3.47 15.66
CA PHE A 140 -3.36 -2.39 15.96
C PHE A 140 -2.50 -2.75 17.17
N LYS A 141 -1.18 -2.62 17.02
CA LYS A 141 -0.23 -2.91 18.10
C LYS A 141 0.97 -1.98 18.01
N ASN A 142 1.23 -1.21 19.08
CA ASN A 142 2.44 -0.37 19.18
C ASN A 142 2.69 0.50 17.93
N GLY A 143 1.65 1.14 17.41
CA GLY A 143 1.75 1.98 16.22
C GLY A 143 1.76 1.24 14.90
N LEU A 144 1.57 -0.09 14.92
CA LEU A 144 1.53 -0.93 13.73
C LEU A 144 0.25 -1.72 13.65
N CYS A 145 -0.21 -2.00 12.44
CA CYS A 145 -1.23 -3.01 12.21
C CYS A 145 -0.55 -4.34 11.95
N ILE A 146 -1.00 -5.39 12.63
CA ILE A 146 -0.32 -6.67 12.59
C ILE A 146 -1.32 -7.79 12.34
N GLN A 147 -0.99 -8.70 11.45
CA GLN A 147 -1.68 -9.97 11.29
C GLN A 147 -0.71 -11.11 11.62
N LYS A 148 -1.10 -11.98 12.53
CA LYS A 148 -0.34 -13.20 12.83
C LYS A 148 -1.03 -14.36 12.14
N ARG A 149 -0.24 -15.18 11.47
CA ARG A 149 -0.72 -16.41 10.85
C ARG A 149 -0.28 -17.60 11.68
N HIS A 150 -1.12 -18.59 11.72
CA HIS A 150 -0.76 -19.84 12.41
C HIS A 150 0.19 -20.64 11.55
N ASP A 151 1.18 -21.23 12.20
CA ASP A 151 2.02 -22.23 11.53
C ASP A 151 1.16 -23.44 11.23
N SER A 152 1.18 -23.87 10.01
CA SER A 152 0.49 -25.08 9.63
C SER A 152 1.43 -26.28 9.79
#